data_e301ab047648461cc2b364af100d52dc
#
_entry.id   e301ab047648461cc2b364af100d52dc
#
_cell.length_a   1.000
_cell.length_b   1.000
_cell.length_c   1.000
_cell.angle_alpha   90.00
_cell.angle_beta   90.00
_cell.angle_gamma   90.00
#
_symmetry.space_group_name_H-M   'P 1'
#
loop_
_entity.id
_entity.type
_entity.pdbx_description
1 polymer ?
#
loop_
_entity_poly.entity_id
_entity_poly.type
_entity_poly.pdbx_seq_one_letter_code
_entity_poly.pdbx_strand_id
1 'polypeptide(L)'
;VQESAKNMAQANADYMGMLATVINAVALKDALDKNGTQTRVQSAITMTAVAEPYIRLRAIRHLEKGRVVIFAAGTGNPYFTTDTAASLRAAEIDADLMLKSTRVEGVFDKDPEVEEQAELYNEISYKDVVSSKLKVMDLTAITLCEENEMPIRVFDGTKEQNIYKALTGEKLGTLIPVSYTHLTLPTTYE
;
A
#
# COMPACT_ATOMS: atom_id res chain seq x y z
N VAL A 1 21.09 -0.60 -4.13
CA VAL A 1 20.75 -1.99 -3.74
C VAL A 1 20.66 -2.89 -4.97
N GLN A 2 19.98 -2.45 -6.07
CA GLN A 2 19.83 -3.29 -7.28
C GLN A 2 21.14 -3.65 -8.01
N GLU A 3 22.11 -2.76 -8.05
CA GLU A 3 23.39 -3.05 -8.73
C GLU A 3 24.30 -3.99 -7.94
N SER A 4 24.28 -3.90 -6.61
CA SER A 4 25.06 -4.78 -5.73
C SER A 4 24.47 -6.21 -5.63
N ALA A 5 23.23 -6.41 -6.06
CA ALA A 5 22.51 -7.67 -5.94
C ALA A 5 22.65 -8.62 -7.13
N LYS A 6 23.33 -8.21 -8.22
CA LYS A 6 23.42 -9.02 -9.47
C LYS A 6 24.03 -10.42 -9.29
N ASN A 7 24.77 -10.66 -8.19
CA ASN A 7 25.37 -11.97 -7.87
C ASN A 7 24.90 -12.53 -6.50
N MET A 8 23.83 -11.99 -5.92
CA MET A 8 23.33 -12.38 -4.61
C MET A 8 22.10 -13.29 -4.77
N ALA A 9 21.92 -14.25 -3.87
CA ALA A 9 20.66 -15.00 -3.83
C ALA A 9 19.48 -14.06 -3.57
N GLN A 10 18.37 -14.25 -4.32
CA GLN A 10 17.18 -13.39 -4.26
C GLN A 10 16.69 -13.19 -2.82
N ALA A 11 16.61 -14.25 -2.03
CA ALA A 11 16.17 -14.16 -0.64
C ALA A 11 17.02 -13.20 0.20
N ASN A 12 18.35 -13.18 -0.01
CA ASN A 12 19.25 -12.26 0.71
C ASN A 12 19.04 -10.82 0.27
N ALA A 13 18.84 -10.58 -1.03
CA ALA A 13 18.52 -9.25 -1.56
C ALA A 13 17.20 -8.73 -0.98
N ASP A 14 16.19 -9.59 -0.89
CA ASP A 14 14.90 -9.26 -0.31
C ASP A 14 15.01 -8.93 1.19
N TYR A 15 15.79 -9.71 1.97
CA TYR A 15 16.06 -9.36 3.37
C TYR A 15 16.77 -8.02 3.53
N MET A 16 17.74 -7.71 2.66
CA MET A 16 18.38 -6.39 2.66
C MET A 16 17.37 -5.27 2.38
N GLY A 17 16.47 -5.48 1.42
CA GLY A 17 15.36 -4.56 1.14
C GLY A 17 14.45 -4.37 2.34
N MET A 18 14.05 -5.45 3.00
CA MET A 18 13.24 -5.41 4.22
C MET A 18 13.92 -4.63 5.34
N LEU A 19 15.21 -4.88 5.60
CA LEU A 19 15.98 -4.14 6.60
C LEU A 19 16.11 -2.65 6.26
N ALA A 20 16.27 -2.30 4.99
CA ALA A 20 16.28 -0.91 4.56
C ALA A 20 14.97 -0.18 4.88
N THR A 21 13.83 -0.87 4.77
CA THR A 21 12.53 -0.28 5.18
C THR A 21 12.46 0.01 6.68
N VAL A 22 13.14 -0.78 7.52
CA VAL A 22 13.22 -0.52 8.97
C VAL A 22 14.02 0.75 9.25
N ILE A 23 15.14 0.96 8.55
CA ILE A 23 15.92 2.20 8.65
C ILE A 23 15.04 3.41 8.33
N ASN A 24 14.30 3.35 7.21
CA ASN A 24 13.38 4.42 6.81
C ASN A 24 12.25 4.62 7.83
N ALA A 25 11.70 3.53 8.39
CA ALA A 25 10.63 3.60 9.38
C ALA A 25 11.08 4.30 10.68
N VAL A 26 12.30 4.04 11.14
CA VAL A 26 12.88 4.70 12.31
C VAL A 26 13.08 6.19 12.06
N ALA A 27 13.60 6.56 10.88
CA ALA A 27 13.77 7.96 10.50
C ALA A 27 12.42 8.70 10.39
N LEU A 28 11.42 8.08 9.75
CA LEU A 28 10.08 8.64 9.63
C LEU A 28 9.40 8.80 10.99
N LYS A 29 9.54 7.81 11.89
CA LYS A 29 9.03 7.90 13.26
C LYS A 29 9.62 9.12 13.98
N ASP A 30 10.93 9.30 13.93
CA ASP A 30 11.60 10.44 14.58
C ASP A 30 11.08 11.78 14.05
N ALA A 31 10.92 11.89 12.71
CA ALA A 31 10.38 13.09 12.09
C ALA A 31 8.93 13.37 12.51
N LEU A 32 8.07 12.36 12.56
CA LEU A 32 6.68 12.50 12.97
C LEU A 32 6.55 12.85 14.46
N ASP A 33 7.31 12.20 15.32
CA ASP A 33 7.30 12.47 16.76
C ASP A 33 7.78 13.91 17.06
N LYS A 34 8.80 14.41 16.36
CA LYS A 34 9.26 15.80 16.46
C LYS A 34 8.20 16.83 16.05
N ASN A 35 7.29 16.43 15.16
CA ASN A 35 6.15 17.26 14.75
C ASN A 35 4.89 17.01 15.61
N GLY A 36 5.01 16.36 16.74
CA GLY A 36 3.92 16.15 17.71
C GLY A 36 2.98 14.97 17.38
N THR A 37 3.30 14.18 16.35
CA THR A 37 2.49 13.01 15.97
C THR A 37 2.99 11.77 16.66
N GLN A 38 2.17 11.19 17.56
CA GLN A 38 2.55 9.93 18.21
C GLN A 38 2.65 8.78 17.24
N THR A 39 3.84 8.21 17.10
CA THR A 39 4.11 7.19 16.08
C THR A 39 4.66 5.91 16.70
N ARG A 40 4.31 4.75 16.11
CA ARG A 40 4.85 3.43 16.46
C ARG A 40 5.38 2.74 15.21
N VAL A 41 6.53 2.08 15.35
CA VAL A 41 7.08 1.19 14.31
C VAL A 41 6.82 -0.25 14.72
N GLN A 42 6.19 -1.01 13.84
CA GLN A 42 6.06 -2.46 14.00
C GLN A 42 6.76 -3.17 12.85
N SER A 43 7.63 -4.12 13.17
CA SER A 43 8.43 -4.86 12.20
C SER A 43 7.94 -6.30 12.05
N ALA A 44 7.84 -6.75 10.81
CA ALA A 44 7.54 -8.15 10.50
C ALA A 44 8.74 -9.08 10.81
N ILE A 45 9.97 -8.54 10.80
CA ILE A 45 11.16 -9.24 11.30
C ILE A 45 11.37 -8.84 12.75
N THR A 46 11.51 -9.83 13.64
CA THR A 46 11.70 -9.58 15.09
C THR A 46 13.03 -8.87 15.36
N MET A 47 12.94 -7.65 15.88
CA MET A 47 14.09 -6.84 16.29
C MET A 47 13.71 -5.90 17.44
N THR A 48 13.34 -6.47 18.57
CA THR A 48 12.73 -5.79 19.71
C THR A 48 13.51 -4.61 20.29
N ALA A 49 14.82 -4.56 20.07
CA ALA A 49 15.66 -3.41 20.46
C ALA A 49 15.41 -2.15 19.60
N VAL A 50 14.79 -2.27 18.42
CA VAL A 50 14.62 -1.19 17.45
C VAL A 50 13.16 -0.88 17.19
N ALA A 51 12.31 -1.91 17.05
CA ALA A 51 10.91 -1.79 16.70
C ALA A 51 10.07 -2.84 17.45
N GLU A 52 8.79 -2.56 17.64
CA GLU A 52 7.86 -3.54 18.16
C GLU A 52 7.70 -4.70 17.15
N PRO A 53 7.58 -5.96 17.60
CA PRO A 53 7.17 -7.02 16.70
C PRO A 53 5.75 -6.76 16.21
N TYR A 54 5.50 -7.02 14.91
CA TYR A 54 4.17 -6.89 14.35
C TYR A 54 3.20 -7.86 15.03
N ILE A 55 2.16 -7.32 15.61
CA ILE A 55 1.02 -8.05 16.18
C ILE A 55 -0.24 -7.29 15.80
N ARG A 56 -1.14 -7.92 15.02
CA ARG A 56 -2.37 -7.29 14.50
C ARG A 56 -3.16 -6.52 15.56
N LEU A 57 -3.49 -7.16 16.68
CA LEU A 57 -4.28 -6.52 17.73
C LEU A 57 -3.56 -5.35 18.40
N ARG A 58 -2.23 -5.36 18.42
CA ARG A 58 -1.44 -4.24 18.94
C ARG A 58 -1.46 -3.06 17.96
N ALA A 59 -1.38 -3.34 16.65
CA ALA A 59 -1.52 -2.31 15.61
C ALA A 59 -2.88 -1.61 15.73
N ILE A 60 -3.97 -2.38 15.77
CA ILE A 60 -5.33 -1.87 15.95
C ILE A 60 -5.44 -0.99 17.19
N ARG A 61 -4.92 -1.46 18.35
CA ARG A 61 -4.94 -0.67 19.58
C ARG A 61 -4.14 0.63 19.48
N HIS A 62 -3.09 0.69 18.67
CA HIS A 62 -2.38 1.95 18.42
C HIS A 62 -3.22 2.89 17.56
N LEU A 63 -3.86 2.39 16.51
CA LEU A 63 -4.75 3.17 15.63
C LEU A 63 -5.95 3.72 16.42
N GLU A 64 -6.61 2.91 17.24
CA GLU A 64 -7.71 3.33 18.14
C GLU A 64 -7.31 4.47 19.08
N LYS A 65 -6.02 4.58 19.43
CA LYS A 65 -5.47 5.67 20.24
C LYS A 65 -5.04 6.90 19.42
N GLY A 66 -5.40 6.95 18.13
CA GLY A 66 -5.04 8.04 17.23
C GLY A 66 -3.54 8.11 16.90
N ARG A 67 -2.81 6.99 17.00
CA ARG A 67 -1.39 6.92 16.65
C ARG A 67 -1.19 6.56 15.19
N VAL A 68 -0.11 7.07 14.61
CA VAL A 68 0.39 6.57 13.33
C VAL A 68 1.17 5.28 13.58
N VAL A 69 0.89 4.24 12.81
CA VAL A 69 1.64 2.98 12.85
C VAL A 69 2.40 2.80 11.54
N ILE A 70 3.71 2.61 11.62
CA ILE A 70 4.57 2.35 10.49
C ILE A 70 4.87 0.85 10.47
N PHE A 71 4.41 0.15 9.43
CA PHE A 71 4.73 -1.25 9.23
C PHE A 71 6.03 -1.38 8.43
N ALA A 72 7.02 -1.99 9.02
CA ALA A 72 8.35 -2.17 8.45
C ALA A 72 8.67 -3.64 8.18
N ALA A 73 9.68 -3.90 7.36
CA ALA A 73 10.13 -5.21 6.95
C ALA A 73 9.11 -6.01 6.10
N GLY A 74 8.20 -5.31 5.42
CA GLY A 74 7.28 -5.92 4.47
C GLY A 74 6.41 -7.02 5.09
N THR A 75 6.37 -8.20 4.45
CA THR A 75 5.73 -9.41 4.99
C THR A 75 6.61 -10.17 5.99
N GLY A 76 7.91 -9.84 6.07
CA GLY A 76 8.91 -10.63 6.79
C GLY A 76 9.41 -11.85 6.00
N ASN A 77 8.89 -12.09 4.80
CA ASN A 77 9.23 -13.22 3.94
C ASN A 77 9.79 -12.73 2.61
N PRO A 78 10.86 -13.37 2.09
CA PRO A 78 11.34 -13.13 0.73
C PRO A 78 10.27 -13.41 -0.34
N TYR A 79 10.50 -12.93 -1.56
CA TYR A 79 9.67 -13.13 -2.76
C TYR A 79 8.33 -12.38 -2.78
N PHE A 80 7.99 -11.63 -1.74
CA PHE A 80 6.82 -10.76 -1.70
C PHE A 80 7.22 -9.30 -1.90
N THR A 81 6.38 -8.57 -2.62
CA THR A 81 6.61 -7.14 -2.85
C THR A 81 6.13 -6.28 -1.67
N THR A 82 6.50 -5.01 -1.70
CA THR A 82 5.97 -4.00 -0.78
C THR A 82 4.47 -3.80 -0.98
N ASP A 83 3.97 -3.95 -2.21
CA ASP A 83 2.54 -3.82 -2.53
C ASP A 83 1.73 -4.95 -1.88
N THR A 84 2.21 -6.20 -1.99
CA THR A 84 1.61 -7.34 -1.28
C THR A 84 1.62 -7.12 0.24
N ALA A 85 2.73 -6.61 0.79
CA ALA A 85 2.81 -6.32 2.22
C ALA A 85 1.79 -5.24 2.65
N ALA A 86 1.65 -4.17 1.86
CA ALA A 86 0.70 -3.09 2.13
C ALA A 86 -0.75 -3.61 2.09
N SER A 87 -1.11 -4.39 1.07
CA SER A 87 -2.43 -5.00 0.92
C SER A 87 -2.77 -5.92 2.10
N LEU A 88 -1.80 -6.77 2.52
CA LEU A 88 -1.97 -7.65 3.67
C LEU A 88 -2.21 -6.85 4.96
N ARG A 89 -1.39 -5.83 5.22
CA ARG A 89 -1.56 -5.01 6.43
C ARG A 89 -2.87 -4.23 6.42
N ALA A 90 -3.27 -3.68 5.27
CA ALA A 90 -4.53 -2.97 5.12
C ALA A 90 -5.73 -3.89 5.46
N ALA A 91 -5.76 -5.11 4.90
CA ALA A 91 -6.81 -6.09 5.21
C ALA A 91 -6.79 -6.53 6.69
N GLU A 92 -5.60 -6.76 7.28
CA GLU A 92 -5.47 -7.19 8.69
C GLU A 92 -5.97 -6.16 9.70
N ILE A 93 -5.90 -4.86 9.38
CA ILE A 93 -6.33 -3.78 10.27
C ILE A 93 -7.68 -3.18 9.90
N ASP A 94 -8.39 -3.78 8.95
CA ASP A 94 -9.67 -3.29 8.42
C ASP A 94 -9.60 -1.81 7.96
N ALA A 95 -8.61 -1.50 7.10
CA ALA A 95 -8.42 -0.15 6.59
C ALA A 95 -9.54 0.24 5.61
N ASP A 96 -9.99 1.49 5.64
CA ASP A 96 -11.07 1.99 4.76
C ASP A 96 -10.61 2.24 3.33
N LEU A 97 -9.31 2.50 3.13
CA LEU A 97 -8.74 2.88 1.84
C LEU A 97 -7.23 2.61 1.85
N MET A 98 -6.72 2.05 0.76
CA MET A 98 -5.28 1.97 0.52
C MET A 98 -4.82 3.10 -0.40
N LEU A 99 -3.87 3.89 0.05
CA LEU A 99 -3.24 4.97 -0.70
C LEU A 99 -1.91 4.49 -1.26
N LYS A 100 -1.81 4.36 -2.59
CA LYS A 100 -0.57 4.02 -3.27
C LYS A 100 0.09 5.27 -3.85
N SER A 101 1.13 5.71 -3.16
CA SER A 101 2.01 6.79 -3.62
C SER A 101 3.00 6.27 -4.66
N THR A 102 3.02 6.89 -5.85
CA THR A 102 3.90 6.53 -6.98
C THR A 102 4.63 7.77 -7.51
N ARG A 103 5.34 7.62 -8.62
CA ARG A 103 5.97 8.73 -9.38
C ARG A 103 5.15 9.18 -10.58
N VAL A 104 4.02 8.49 -10.85
CA VAL A 104 3.10 8.82 -11.94
C VAL A 104 1.77 9.28 -11.36
N GLU A 105 1.01 10.06 -12.13
CA GLU A 105 -0.22 10.71 -11.64
C GLU A 105 -1.32 9.73 -11.21
N GLY A 106 -1.32 8.51 -11.77
CA GLY A 106 -2.29 7.48 -11.48
C GLY A 106 -2.14 6.30 -12.44
N VAL A 107 -3.23 5.63 -12.75
CA VAL A 107 -3.28 4.51 -13.70
C VAL A 107 -3.62 5.04 -15.08
N PHE A 108 -2.82 4.68 -16.07
CA PHE A 108 -3.00 5.05 -17.47
C PHE A 108 -3.37 3.82 -18.30
N ASP A 109 -4.02 4.05 -19.43
CA ASP A 109 -4.34 2.99 -20.42
C ASP A 109 -3.08 2.40 -21.07
N LYS A 110 -2.00 3.20 -21.12
CA LYS A 110 -0.69 2.86 -21.67
C LYS A 110 0.41 3.44 -20.79
N ASP A 111 1.65 3.06 -21.06
CA ASP A 111 2.80 3.58 -20.34
C ASP A 111 3.06 5.05 -20.71
N PRO A 112 2.83 6.02 -19.83
CA PRO A 112 2.99 7.44 -20.13
C PRO A 112 4.47 7.86 -20.33
N GLU A 113 5.44 7.01 -19.94
CA GLU A 113 6.86 7.26 -20.22
C GLU A 113 7.24 6.88 -21.65
N VAL A 114 6.38 6.11 -22.35
CA VAL A 114 6.63 5.61 -23.71
C VAL A 114 5.67 6.26 -24.72
N GLU A 115 4.42 6.49 -24.35
CA GLU A 115 3.37 6.99 -25.22
C GLU A 115 2.81 8.34 -24.73
N GLU A 116 3.07 9.41 -25.49
CA GLU A 116 2.60 10.77 -25.17
C GLU A 116 1.07 10.92 -25.13
N GLN A 117 0.33 9.99 -25.72
CA GLN A 117 -1.14 9.97 -25.78
C GLN A 117 -1.77 9.02 -24.74
N ALA A 118 -1.02 8.67 -23.68
CA ALA A 118 -1.57 7.86 -22.62
C ALA A 118 -2.67 8.65 -21.85
N GLU A 119 -3.84 8.04 -21.70
CA GLU A 119 -4.97 8.62 -21.00
C GLU A 119 -5.02 8.16 -19.55
N LEU A 120 -5.14 9.12 -18.62
CA LEU A 120 -5.27 8.86 -17.19
C LEU A 120 -6.70 8.43 -16.86
N TYR A 121 -6.86 7.30 -16.18
CA TYR A 121 -8.13 6.90 -15.61
C TYR A 121 -8.41 7.69 -14.31
N ASN A 122 -9.55 8.34 -14.22
CA ASN A 122 -10.04 8.88 -12.94
C ASN A 122 -10.51 7.76 -12.01
N GLU A 123 -11.14 6.73 -12.61
CA GLU A 123 -11.64 5.54 -11.93
C GLU A 123 -11.53 4.34 -12.87
N ILE A 124 -11.19 3.17 -12.33
CA ILE A 124 -11.07 1.92 -13.09
C ILE A 124 -11.41 0.73 -12.20
N SER A 125 -12.15 -0.26 -12.71
CA SER A 125 -12.50 -1.44 -11.94
C SER A 125 -11.32 -2.40 -11.74
N TYR A 126 -11.34 -3.21 -10.67
CA TYR A 126 -10.38 -4.30 -10.47
C TYR A 126 -10.31 -5.24 -11.67
N LYS A 127 -11.47 -5.61 -12.21
CA LYS A 127 -11.59 -6.46 -13.39
C LYS A 127 -10.84 -5.89 -14.59
N ASP A 128 -10.96 -4.58 -14.83
CA ASP A 128 -10.32 -3.93 -15.97
C ASP A 128 -8.81 -3.79 -15.74
N VAL A 129 -8.37 -3.51 -14.52
CA VAL A 129 -6.94 -3.51 -14.15
C VAL A 129 -6.31 -4.87 -14.47
N VAL A 130 -6.94 -5.97 -14.08
CA VAL A 130 -6.44 -7.34 -14.30
C VAL A 130 -6.52 -7.72 -15.76
N SER A 131 -7.67 -7.50 -16.43
CA SER A 131 -7.88 -7.91 -17.83
C SER A 131 -7.00 -7.15 -18.81
N SER A 132 -6.75 -5.86 -18.56
CA SER A 132 -5.89 -5.00 -19.37
C SER A 132 -4.40 -5.12 -18.97
N LYS A 133 -4.07 -5.94 -17.97
CA LYS A 133 -2.70 -6.14 -17.45
C LYS A 133 -1.99 -4.84 -17.10
N LEU A 134 -2.73 -3.88 -16.56
CA LEU A 134 -2.16 -2.59 -16.18
C LEU A 134 -1.19 -2.75 -15.00
N LYS A 135 -0.03 -2.11 -15.10
CA LYS A 135 1.04 -2.20 -14.09
C LYS A 135 0.79 -1.29 -12.90
N VAL A 136 -0.32 -1.49 -12.19
CA VAL A 136 -0.64 -0.73 -10.98
C VAL A 136 0.14 -1.25 -9.79
N MET A 137 0.03 -2.55 -9.56
CA MET A 137 0.64 -3.30 -8.46
C MET A 137 0.92 -4.73 -8.95
N ASP A 138 1.60 -5.54 -8.14
CA ASP A 138 1.67 -6.97 -8.47
C ASP A 138 0.30 -7.65 -8.32
N LEU A 139 0.11 -8.74 -9.06
CA LEU A 139 -1.18 -9.43 -9.14
C LEU A 139 -1.65 -9.95 -7.77
N THR A 140 -0.72 -10.42 -6.92
CA THR A 140 -1.04 -10.89 -5.57
C THR A 140 -1.65 -9.78 -4.73
N ALA A 141 -1.08 -8.58 -4.80
CA ALA A 141 -1.58 -7.41 -4.08
C ALA A 141 -2.97 -6.98 -4.58
N ILE A 142 -3.17 -6.94 -5.91
CA ILE A 142 -4.47 -6.62 -6.53
C ILE A 142 -5.55 -7.61 -6.10
N THR A 143 -5.26 -8.92 -6.22
CA THR A 143 -6.23 -9.97 -5.84
C THR A 143 -6.57 -9.89 -4.35
N LEU A 144 -5.58 -9.67 -3.49
CA LEU A 144 -5.80 -9.55 -2.05
C LEU A 144 -6.69 -8.35 -1.70
N CYS A 145 -6.51 -7.21 -2.38
CA CYS A 145 -7.35 -6.04 -2.19
C CYS A 145 -8.78 -6.27 -2.72
N GLU A 146 -8.93 -6.90 -3.89
CA GLU A 146 -10.24 -7.21 -4.46
C GLU A 146 -11.05 -8.15 -3.56
N GLU A 147 -10.45 -9.26 -3.09
CA GLU A 147 -11.08 -10.25 -2.22
C GLU A 147 -11.47 -9.69 -0.84
N ASN A 148 -10.78 -8.66 -0.35
CA ASN A 148 -11.06 -8.01 0.92
C ASN A 148 -11.82 -6.68 0.76
N GLU A 149 -12.40 -6.44 -0.40
CA GLU A 149 -13.20 -5.23 -0.69
C GLU A 149 -12.47 -3.93 -0.31
N MET A 150 -11.14 -3.86 -0.57
CA MET A 150 -10.28 -2.74 -0.22
C MET A 150 -10.20 -1.76 -1.39
N PRO A 151 -10.75 -0.55 -1.33
CA PRO A 151 -10.55 0.43 -2.39
C PRO A 151 -9.09 0.90 -2.41
N ILE A 152 -8.58 1.19 -3.63
CA ILE A 152 -7.20 1.68 -3.80
C ILE A 152 -7.25 3.04 -4.50
N ARG A 153 -6.47 4.00 -4.02
CA ARG A 153 -6.19 5.25 -4.74
C ARG A 153 -4.72 5.33 -5.09
N VAL A 154 -4.44 5.46 -6.38
CA VAL A 154 -3.09 5.60 -6.93
C VAL A 154 -2.85 7.04 -7.31
N PHE A 155 -1.76 7.65 -6.84
CA PHE A 155 -1.47 9.06 -7.09
C PHE A 155 0.04 9.35 -7.09
N ASP A 156 0.42 10.49 -7.66
CA ASP A 156 1.80 10.97 -7.63
C ASP A 156 2.13 11.58 -6.26
N GLY A 157 2.88 10.84 -5.45
CA GLY A 157 3.32 11.31 -4.13
C GLY A 157 4.60 12.13 -4.16
N THR A 158 5.22 12.35 -5.32
CA THR A 158 6.42 13.19 -5.46
C THR A 158 6.09 14.67 -5.58
N LYS A 159 4.86 14.99 -6.00
CA LYS A 159 4.37 16.38 -6.08
C LYS A 159 4.10 16.90 -4.68
N GLU A 160 4.51 18.13 -4.46
CA GLU A 160 4.31 18.83 -3.19
C GLU A 160 2.83 18.82 -2.77
N GLN A 161 2.57 18.56 -1.50
CA GLN A 161 1.25 18.47 -0.87
C GLN A 161 0.35 17.31 -1.33
N ASN A 162 0.68 16.52 -2.34
CA ASN A 162 -0.21 15.46 -2.82
C ASN A 162 -0.49 14.40 -1.75
N ILE A 163 0.49 14.07 -0.91
CA ILE A 163 0.26 13.15 0.23
C ILE A 163 -0.76 13.76 1.20
N TYR A 164 -0.64 15.04 1.53
CA TYR A 164 -1.60 15.73 2.38
C TYR A 164 -3.00 15.74 1.77
N LYS A 165 -3.11 16.12 0.49
CA LYS A 165 -4.37 16.13 -0.25
C LYS A 165 -5.04 14.76 -0.28
N ALA A 166 -4.26 13.69 -0.56
CA ALA A 166 -4.78 12.33 -0.55
C ALA A 166 -5.33 11.93 0.83
N LEU A 167 -4.62 12.29 1.92
CA LEU A 167 -5.03 12.01 3.30
C LEU A 167 -6.26 12.83 3.72
N THR A 168 -6.46 14.01 3.16
CA THR A 168 -7.62 14.88 3.45
C THR A 168 -8.83 14.62 2.54
N GLY A 169 -8.74 13.62 1.65
CA GLY A 169 -9.85 13.17 0.82
C GLY A 169 -10.02 13.93 -0.49
N GLU A 170 -9.06 14.77 -0.90
CA GLU A 170 -9.09 15.36 -2.22
C GLU A 170 -9.02 14.29 -3.31
N LYS A 171 -9.82 14.48 -4.37
CA LYS A 171 -9.84 13.59 -5.53
C LYS A 171 -8.62 13.85 -6.40
N LEU A 172 -7.58 13.03 -6.26
CA LEU A 172 -6.42 13.05 -7.15
C LEU A 172 -6.04 11.62 -7.57
N GLY A 173 -5.40 11.53 -8.72
CA GLY A 173 -5.00 10.24 -9.30
C GLY A 173 -6.19 9.37 -9.69
N THR A 174 -5.99 8.06 -9.63
CA THR A 174 -6.97 7.04 -10.03
C THR A 174 -7.55 6.34 -8.81
N LEU A 175 -8.87 6.20 -8.75
CA LEU A 175 -9.55 5.35 -7.78
C LEU A 175 -9.83 3.98 -8.39
N ILE A 176 -9.53 2.91 -7.67
CA ILE A 176 -9.99 1.55 -7.96
C ILE A 176 -11.00 1.20 -6.87
N PRO A 177 -12.31 1.38 -7.15
CA PRO A 177 -13.35 1.17 -6.17
C PRO A 177 -13.66 -0.32 -6.00
N VAL A 178 -14.27 -0.66 -4.88
CA VAL A 178 -14.89 -1.97 -4.70
C VAL A 178 -16.23 -2.01 -5.47
N SER A 179 -16.48 -3.12 -6.14
CA SER A 179 -17.76 -3.36 -6.80
C SER A 179 -18.75 -3.82 -5.75
N TYR A 180 -19.66 -2.95 -5.32
CA TYR A 180 -20.83 -3.39 -4.56
C TYR A 180 -21.73 -4.20 -5.49
N THR A 181 -21.54 -5.50 -5.56
CA THR A 181 -22.60 -6.40 -6.04
C THR A 181 -23.67 -6.43 -4.95
N HIS A 182 -24.64 -5.53 -5.05
CA HIS A 182 -25.89 -5.70 -4.35
C HIS A 182 -26.50 -7.01 -4.85
N LEU A 183 -26.35 -8.08 -4.12
CA LEU A 183 -27.26 -9.20 -4.16
C LEU A 183 -28.62 -8.66 -3.70
N THR A 184 -29.40 -8.11 -4.62
CA THR A 184 -30.81 -7.94 -4.41
C THR A 184 -31.37 -9.35 -4.26
N LEU A 185 -31.58 -9.77 -3.01
CA LEU A 185 -32.40 -10.95 -2.73
C LEU A 185 -33.76 -10.72 -3.38
N PRO A 186 -34.23 -11.63 -4.22
CA PRO A 186 -35.59 -11.51 -4.76
C PRO A 186 -36.57 -11.56 -3.58
N THR A 187 -37.21 -10.45 -3.31
CA THR A 187 -38.36 -10.38 -2.42
C THR A 187 -39.55 -11.02 -3.15
N THR A 188 -39.66 -12.33 -3.10
CA THR A 188 -40.90 -13.04 -3.37
C THR A 188 -41.54 -13.37 -2.04
N TYR A 189 -42.44 -12.48 -1.60
CA TYR A 189 -43.48 -12.84 -0.68
C TYR A 189 -44.76 -12.95 -1.53
N GLU A 190 -45.23 -14.17 -1.77
CA GLU A 190 -46.63 -14.49 -2.01
C GLU A 190 -47.31 -14.72 -0.65
#